data_ccef146452bdb3d9d8a5630552c26be6
#
_entry.id   ccef146452bdb3d9d8a5630552c26be6
#
_cell.length_a   1.000
_cell.length_b   1.000
_cell.length_c   1.000
_cell.angle_alpha   90.00
_cell.angle_beta   90.00
_cell.angle_gamma   90.00
#
_symmetry.space_group_name_H-M   'P 1'
#
loop_
_entity.id
_entity.type
_entity.pdbx_description
1 polymer ?
#
loop_
_entity_poly.entity_id
_entity_poly.type
_entity_poly.pdbx_seq_one_letter_code
_entity_poly.pdbx_strand_id
1 'polypeptide(L)'
;MTQSINGAELTTRTMLSKYEASAKSALDIESVVGKLMEELGVGGFMGVQDVKPGMKITIALNDDSSKKEYAGEVADCSGKDLFVTAESGVKDFVDKKNKHELCKLHIVVDNVLYYWDDIEIHPVRQGEKGQYKLHIESNPKVYNRRKYPRMPISNACTIRLEGTDKTYSGKMVNISANGFAFSVRDNVFASQTGRNVQLDVKDFAVIGNKPLTGCVIRSSNNEGEFIVGCRMPEDSEPIKEYVSRNYNGN
;
A
#
# COMPACT_ATOMS: atom_id res chain seq x y z
N MET A 1 -25.84 16.54 15.85
CA MET A 1 -24.46 15.98 15.89
C MET A 1 -23.65 16.42 14.68
N THR A 2 -23.57 17.72 14.41
CA THR A 2 -22.98 18.25 13.15
C THR A 2 -21.86 19.29 13.44
N GLN A 3 -21.33 19.37 14.66
CA GLN A 3 -20.37 20.42 15.03
C GLN A 3 -18.88 19.99 15.10
N SER A 4 -18.59 18.68 15.03
CA SER A 4 -17.18 18.21 15.20
C SER A 4 -16.37 18.18 13.88
N ILE A 5 -17.02 18.09 12.74
CA ILE A 5 -16.35 18.06 11.43
C ILE A 5 -15.87 19.46 11.01
N ASN A 6 -16.62 20.50 11.36
CA ASN A 6 -16.26 21.89 11.05
C ASN A 6 -15.02 22.39 11.82
N GLY A 7 -14.71 21.82 12.97
CA GLY A 7 -13.56 22.25 13.78
C GLY A 7 -12.21 21.84 13.17
N ALA A 8 -12.11 20.60 12.67
CA ALA A 8 -10.87 20.09 12.07
C ALA A 8 -10.59 20.76 10.71
N GLU A 9 -11.61 20.95 9.88
CA GLU A 9 -11.48 21.67 8.59
C GLU A 9 -11.14 23.16 8.79
N LEU A 10 -11.70 23.82 9.81
CA LEU A 10 -11.38 25.21 10.13
C LEU A 10 -9.92 25.36 10.62
N THR A 11 -9.45 24.40 11.43
CA THR A 11 -8.07 24.39 11.94
C THR A 11 -7.08 24.16 10.79
N THR A 12 -7.34 23.24 9.91
CA THR A 12 -6.49 22.95 8.74
C THR A 12 -6.44 24.14 7.76
N ARG A 13 -7.57 24.78 7.47
CA ARG A 13 -7.63 25.99 6.66
C ARG A 13 -6.92 27.19 7.28
N THR A 14 -7.04 27.36 8.59
CA THR A 14 -6.37 28.46 9.33
C THR A 14 -4.86 28.25 9.37
N MET A 15 -4.40 27.01 9.51
CA MET A 15 -2.98 26.69 9.43
C MET A 15 -2.44 26.89 8.02
N LEU A 16 -3.10 26.38 6.99
CA LEU A 16 -2.72 26.60 5.58
C LEU A 16 -2.58 28.08 5.23
N SER A 17 -3.57 28.92 5.59
CA SER A 17 -3.50 30.37 5.32
C SER A 17 -2.34 31.07 6.04
N LYS A 18 -1.96 30.61 7.21
CA LYS A 18 -0.83 31.15 7.98
C LYS A 18 0.52 30.81 7.34
N TYR A 19 0.63 29.66 6.69
CA TYR A 19 1.85 29.22 6.01
C TYR A 19 1.94 29.76 4.58
N GLU A 20 0.83 29.85 3.84
CA GLU A 20 0.79 30.47 2.51
C GLU A 20 1.25 31.95 2.54
N ALA A 21 0.94 32.68 3.61
CA ALA A 21 1.37 34.06 3.77
C ALA A 21 2.89 34.21 4.02
N SER A 22 3.59 33.16 4.39
CA SER A 22 5.01 33.15 4.70
C SER A 22 5.91 32.59 3.58
N ALA A 23 5.35 31.86 2.61
CA ALA A 23 6.10 31.21 1.56
C ALA A 23 6.47 32.19 0.46
N LYS A 24 7.77 32.48 0.29
CA LYS A 24 8.31 33.40 -0.73
C LYS A 24 8.76 32.71 -2.03
N SER A 25 8.79 31.37 -2.06
CA SER A 25 9.22 30.58 -3.22
C SER A 25 8.58 29.20 -3.25
N ALA A 26 8.64 28.51 -4.39
CA ALA A 26 8.16 27.12 -4.51
C ALA A 26 8.90 26.16 -3.55
N LEU A 27 10.18 26.38 -3.30
CA LEU A 27 10.99 25.63 -2.35
C LEU A 27 10.52 25.80 -0.89
N ASP A 28 10.06 27.02 -0.53
CA ASP A 28 9.50 27.28 0.79
C ASP A 28 8.16 26.55 1.00
N ILE A 29 7.34 26.48 -0.05
CA ILE A 29 6.05 25.77 -0.02
C ILE A 29 6.27 24.27 0.22
N GLU A 30 7.23 23.63 -0.46
CA GLU A 30 7.54 22.21 -0.26
C GLU A 30 8.03 21.94 1.18
N SER A 31 8.89 22.78 1.73
CA SER A 31 9.35 22.66 3.11
C SER A 31 8.19 22.83 4.11
N VAL A 32 7.28 23.74 3.84
CA VAL A 32 6.11 24.00 4.69
C VAL A 32 5.12 22.86 4.64
N VAL A 33 4.86 22.32 3.46
CA VAL A 33 3.99 21.13 3.27
C VAL A 33 4.60 19.93 3.96
N GLY A 34 5.92 19.70 3.85
CA GLY A 34 6.61 18.63 4.55
C GLY A 34 6.45 18.69 6.08
N LYS A 35 6.68 19.89 6.68
CA LYS A 35 6.48 20.11 8.11
C LYS A 35 5.01 19.95 8.55
N LEU A 36 4.07 20.41 7.73
CA LEU A 36 2.65 20.25 8.01
C LEU A 36 2.22 18.78 8.00
N MET A 37 2.76 17.98 7.09
CA MET A 37 2.51 16.54 6.99
C MET A 37 3.12 15.79 8.18
N GLU A 38 4.31 16.20 8.65
CA GLU A 38 4.96 15.66 9.83
C GLU A 38 4.16 16.01 11.12
N GLU A 39 3.70 17.25 11.27
CA GLU A 39 2.85 17.68 12.39
C GLU A 39 1.48 16.99 12.41
N LEU A 40 0.94 16.64 11.24
CA LEU A 40 -0.33 15.91 11.10
C LEU A 40 -0.18 14.40 11.25
N GLY A 41 1.06 13.87 11.44
CA GLY A 41 1.33 12.43 11.52
C GLY A 41 1.00 11.70 10.22
N VAL A 42 0.90 12.40 9.11
CA VAL A 42 0.78 11.81 7.78
C VAL A 42 2.19 11.48 7.35
N GLY A 43 2.52 10.20 7.22
CA GLY A 43 3.84 9.63 6.95
C GLY A 43 4.69 10.50 6.02
N GLY A 44 5.97 10.67 6.36
CA GLY A 44 6.87 11.67 5.79
C GLY A 44 6.78 11.79 4.27
N PHE A 45 6.91 13.01 3.77
CA PHE A 45 6.97 13.27 2.33
C PHE A 45 8.19 12.54 1.76
N MET A 46 7.96 11.58 0.85
CA MET A 46 9.00 10.82 0.21
C MET A 46 9.31 11.44 -1.14
N GLY A 47 10.53 11.95 -1.31
CA GLY A 47 11.07 12.33 -2.60
C GLY A 47 11.95 11.22 -3.20
N VAL A 48 12.48 11.43 -4.42
CA VAL A 48 13.41 10.48 -5.03
C VAL A 48 14.68 10.29 -4.19
N GLN A 49 15.09 11.30 -3.45
CA GLN A 49 16.25 11.29 -2.54
C GLN A 49 16.07 10.36 -1.33
N ASP A 50 14.83 10.01 -0.99
CA ASP A 50 14.52 9.12 0.13
C ASP A 50 14.43 7.66 -0.30
N VAL A 51 14.48 7.41 -1.61
CA VAL A 51 14.53 6.05 -2.17
C VAL A 51 15.90 5.43 -1.87
N LYS A 52 15.90 4.21 -1.34
CA LYS A 52 17.12 3.51 -0.91
C LYS A 52 17.25 2.16 -1.62
N PRO A 53 18.50 1.69 -1.83
CA PRO A 53 18.73 0.33 -2.27
C PRO A 53 18.01 -0.70 -1.40
N GLY A 54 17.47 -1.74 -2.01
CA GLY A 54 16.65 -2.78 -1.36
C GLY A 54 15.15 -2.47 -1.27
N MET A 55 14.71 -1.24 -1.58
CA MET A 55 13.27 -0.94 -1.61
C MET A 55 12.58 -1.69 -2.75
N LYS A 56 11.43 -2.30 -2.43
CA LYS A 56 10.58 -2.97 -3.41
C LYS A 56 9.78 -1.94 -4.19
N ILE A 57 9.76 -2.12 -5.50
CA ILE A 57 9.08 -1.22 -6.44
C ILE A 57 8.13 -2.02 -7.34
N THR A 58 7.20 -1.32 -7.96
CA THR A 58 6.41 -1.83 -9.07
C THR A 58 6.57 -0.89 -10.26
N ILE A 59 6.91 -1.44 -11.41
CA ILE A 59 6.98 -0.72 -12.69
C ILE A 59 5.71 -1.06 -13.47
N ALA A 60 4.87 -0.06 -13.72
CA ALA A 60 3.69 -0.21 -14.55
C ALA A 60 3.97 0.37 -15.94
N LEU A 61 3.87 -0.48 -16.96
CA LEU A 61 4.10 -0.11 -18.34
C LEU A 61 2.77 0.26 -18.99
N ASN A 62 2.73 1.41 -19.66
CA ASN A 62 1.57 1.83 -20.43
C ASN A 62 1.65 1.20 -21.84
N ASP A 63 1.16 -0.03 -21.98
CA ASP A 63 0.90 -0.60 -23.30
C ASP A 63 -0.56 -0.33 -23.69
N ASP A 64 -0.81 0.07 -24.93
CA ASP A 64 -2.15 0.45 -25.45
C ASP A 64 -3.20 -0.66 -25.29
N SER A 65 -2.78 -1.89 -25.05
CA SER A 65 -3.65 -3.07 -24.93
C SER A 65 -3.73 -3.69 -23.53
N SER A 66 -2.79 -3.40 -22.62
CA SER A 66 -2.80 -3.96 -21.25
C SER A 66 -1.95 -3.19 -20.28
N LYS A 67 -2.51 -2.85 -19.13
CA LYS A 67 -1.74 -2.36 -17.98
C LYS A 67 -1.00 -3.55 -17.35
N LYS A 68 0.29 -3.66 -17.60
CA LYS A 68 1.12 -4.69 -16.98
C LYS A 68 1.97 -4.08 -15.88
N GLU A 69 1.94 -4.70 -14.72
CA GLU A 69 2.74 -4.32 -13.56
C GLU A 69 3.82 -5.39 -13.33
N TYR A 70 5.04 -4.96 -13.10
CA TYR A 70 6.19 -5.81 -12.86
C TYR A 70 6.84 -5.46 -11.53
N ALA A 71 7.11 -6.47 -10.73
CA ALA A 71 7.85 -6.30 -9.49
C ALA A 71 9.34 -6.04 -9.76
N GLY A 72 9.93 -5.25 -8.90
CA GLY A 72 11.35 -4.92 -8.96
C GLY A 72 11.91 -4.50 -7.61
N GLU A 73 13.19 -4.20 -7.62
CA GLU A 73 13.92 -3.73 -6.45
C GLU A 73 14.92 -2.66 -6.84
N VAL A 74 15.07 -1.64 -6.02
CA VAL A 74 16.09 -0.61 -6.18
C VAL A 74 17.45 -1.22 -5.89
N ALA A 75 18.35 -1.20 -6.87
CA ALA A 75 19.72 -1.68 -6.74
C ALA A 75 20.66 -0.57 -6.27
N ASP A 76 20.49 0.66 -6.82
CA ASP A 76 21.31 1.82 -6.48
C ASP A 76 20.55 3.12 -6.80
N CYS A 77 21.01 4.24 -6.22
CA CYS A 77 20.44 5.57 -6.40
C CYS A 77 21.57 6.59 -6.63
N SER A 78 21.42 7.44 -7.64
CA SER A 78 22.37 8.52 -7.94
C SER A 78 21.64 9.78 -8.37
N GLY A 79 21.43 10.71 -7.45
CA GLY A 79 20.70 11.94 -7.71
C GLY A 79 19.25 11.68 -8.13
N LYS A 80 18.92 11.99 -9.40
CA LYS A 80 17.60 11.75 -10.00
C LYS A 80 17.46 10.39 -10.69
N ASP A 81 18.52 9.59 -10.70
CA ASP A 81 18.57 8.30 -11.36
C ASP A 81 18.43 7.16 -10.35
N LEU A 82 17.48 6.27 -10.61
CA LEU A 82 17.36 5.01 -9.88
C LEU A 82 17.81 3.86 -10.78
N PHE A 83 18.68 3.02 -10.25
CA PHE A 83 19.06 1.76 -10.88
C PHE A 83 18.25 0.65 -10.23
N VAL A 84 17.50 -0.09 -11.04
CA VAL A 84 16.55 -1.07 -10.54
C VAL A 84 16.75 -2.42 -11.22
N THR A 85 16.46 -3.49 -10.50
CA THR A 85 16.27 -4.82 -11.07
C THR A 85 14.79 -5.09 -11.19
N ALA A 86 14.34 -5.66 -12.31
CA ALA A 86 12.94 -5.96 -12.53
C ALA A 86 12.75 -7.33 -13.19
N GLU A 87 11.53 -7.86 -13.12
CA GLU A 87 11.15 -9.11 -13.76
C GLU A 87 11.37 -9.10 -15.28
N SER A 88 11.59 -10.27 -15.87
CA SER A 88 11.96 -10.45 -17.28
C SER A 88 10.98 -9.84 -18.29
N GLY A 89 9.71 -9.67 -17.93
CA GLY A 89 8.70 -9.06 -18.79
C GLY A 89 8.96 -7.58 -19.13
N VAL A 90 9.73 -6.85 -18.31
CA VAL A 90 10.15 -5.47 -18.60
C VAL A 90 11.10 -5.44 -19.80
N LYS A 91 11.98 -6.44 -19.94
CA LYS A 91 12.91 -6.55 -21.06
C LYS A 91 12.17 -6.64 -22.40
N ASP A 92 11.15 -7.49 -22.47
CA ASP A 92 10.37 -7.68 -23.71
C ASP A 92 9.67 -6.39 -24.16
N PHE A 93 9.34 -5.52 -23.24
CA PHE A 93 8.74 -4.23 -23.53
C PHE A 93 9.78 -3.23 -24.04
N VAL A 94 10.90 -3.08 -23.33
CA VAL A 94 11.97 -2.13 -23.67
C VAL A 94 12.63 -2.50 -25.00
N ASP A 95 12.87 -3.79 -25.27
CA ASP A 95 13.53 -4.26 -26.50
C ASP A 95 12.64 -4.11 -27.74
N LYS A 96 11.30 -4.21 -27.61
CA LYS A 96 10.38 -4.19 -28.74
C LYS A 96 10.18 -2.83 -29.39
N LYS A 97 10.38 -1.76 -28.67
CA LYS A 97 9.90 -0.44 -29.11
C LYS A 97 10.96 0.57 -29.49
N ASN A 98 12.26 0.33 -29.35
CA ASN A 98 13.34 1.22 -29.81
C ASN A 98 13.16 2.74 -29.56
N LYS A 99 12.31 3.13 -28.61
CA LYS A 99 11.98 4.52 -28.27
C LYS A 99 11.98 4.72 -26.76
N HIS A 100 12.18 5.95 -26.33
CA HIS A 100 12.01 6.39 -24.96
C HIS A 100 10.63 5.97 -24.44
N GLU A 101 10.59 4.90 -23.68
CA GLU A 101 9.35 4.38 -23.16
C GLU A 101 9.09 5.01 -21.79
N LEU A 102 7.87 5.50 -21.64
CA LEU A 102 7.42 6.06 -20.37
C LEU A 102 6.76 4.97 -19.54
N CYS A 103 7.16 4.88 -18.30
CA CYS A 103 6.55 3.99 -17.33
C CYS A 103 6.05 4.75 -16.10
N LYS A 104 5.30 4.06 -15.25
CA LYS A 104 4.96 4.55 -13.92
C LYS A 104 5.76 3.76 -12.90
N LEU A 105 6.33 4.46 -11.95
CA LEU A 105 7.02 3.86 -10.81
C LEU A 105 6.11 3.95 -9.57
N HIS A 106 5.93 2.84 -8.89
CA HIS A 106 5.18 2.76 -7.65
C HIS A 106 6.08 2.26 -6.52
N ILE A 107 6.09 2.96 -5.40
CA ILE A 107 6.77 2.56 -4.16
C ILE A 107 5.78 2.65 -3.00
N VAL A 108 5.74 1.64 -2.15
CA VAL A 108 4.89 1.64 -0.97
C VAL A 108 5.77 1.72 0.27
N VAL A 109 5.64 2.80 1.02
CA VAL A 109 6.30 3.00 2.31
C VAL A 109 5.23 3.29 3.35
N ASP A 110 5.27 2.62 4.49
CA ASP A 110 4.33 2.81 5.60
C ASP A 110 2.85 2.81 5.19
N ASN A 111 2.51 1.92 4.24
CA ASN A 111 1.17 1.79 3.65
C ASN A 111 0.72 2.95 2.74
N VAL A 112 1.55 3.92 2.51
CA VAL A 112 1.32 5.01 1.54
C VAL A 112 1.92 4.61 0.20
N LEU A 113 1.14 4.76 -0.88
CA LEU A 113 1.63 4.56 -2.24
C LEU A 113 2.16 5.90 -2.77
N TYR A 114 3.44 5.92 -3.04
CA TYR A 114 4.09 6.98 -3.79
C TYR A 114 4.21 6.54 -5.24
N TYR A 115 3.84 7.40 -6.18
CA TYR A 115 3.96 7.06 -7.58
C TYR A 115 4.43 8.24 -8.41
N TRP A 116 5.20 7.93 -9.42
CA TRP A 116 5.66 8.86 -10.46
C TRP A 116 5.10 8.41 -11.78
N ASP A 117 4.57 9.35 -12.56
CA ASP A 117 4.15 9.13 -13.93
C ASP A 117 5.26 9.58 -14.88
N ASP A 118 5.19 9.11 -16.11
CA ASP A 118 6.02 9.55 -17.24
C ASP A 118 7.55 9.43 -16.97
N ILE A 119 7.94 8.34 -16.34
CA ILE A 119 9.34 8.04 -16.05
C ILE A 119 9.97 7.36 -17.25
N GLU A 120 11.11 7.91 -17.73
CA GLU A 120 11.91 7.27 -18.76
C GLU A 120 12.62 6.03 -18.21
N ILE A 121 12.49 4.91 -18.91
CA ILE A 121 13.16 3.65 -18.59
C ILE A 121 14.19 3.31 -19.65
N HIS A 122 15.42 3.08 -19.22
CA HIS A 122 16.53 2.73 -20.09
C HIS A 122 17.19 1.42 -19.64
N PRO A 123 17.54 0.50 -20.55
CA PRO A 123 18.32 -0.68 -20.18
C PRO A 123 19.75 -0.28 -19.81
N VAL A 124 20.30 -0.86 -18.77
CA VAL A 124 21.71 -0.72 -18.41
C VAL A 124 22.51 -1.73 -19.21
N ARG A 125 23.49 -1.26 -20.02
CA ARG A 125 24.21 -2.05 -21.04
C ARG A 125 25.17 -3.11 -20.51
N GLN A 126 25.47 -3.17 -19.25
CA GLN A 126 26.40 -4.16 -18.68
C GLN A 126 25.78 -4.80 -17.46
N GLY A 127 25.52 -6.05 -17.53
CA GLY A 127 25.13 -6.84 -16.39
C GLY A 127 23.95 -7.73 -16.69
N GLU A 128 23.99 -8.77 -16.01
CA GLU A 128 23.06 -9.85 -16.02
C GLU A 128 21.66 -9.38 -15.68
N LYS A 129 20.70 -9.83 -16.49
CA LYS A 129 19.29 -9.93 -16.17
C LYS A 129 18.59 -8.67 -15.61
N GLY A 130 18.01 -7.89 -16.49
CA GLY A 130 16.89 -7.03 -16.12
C GLY A 130 17.26 -5.83 -15.24
N GLN A 131 18.42 -5.21 -15.47
CA GLN A 131 18.76 -3.94 -14.83
C GLN A 131 18.36 -2.77 -15.72
N TYR A 132 17.67 -1.80 -15.11
CA TYR A 132 17.17 -0.61 -15.77
C TYR A 132 17.56 0.64 -15.00
N LYS A 133 17.74 1.73 -15.74
CA LYS A 133 17.88 3.07 -15.21
C LYS A 133 16.55 3.80 -15.39
N LEU A 134 16.01 4.34 -14.32
CA LEU A 134 14.82 5.20 -14.29
C LEU A 134 15.27 6.62 -13.98
N HIS A 135 14.94 7.59 -14.85
CA HIS A 135 15.21 8.99 -14.61
C HIS A 135 13.98 9.72 -14.08
N ILE A 136 14.08 10.30 -12.89
CA ILE A 136 12.96 10.90 -12.16
C ILE A 136 13.21 12.39 -11.94
N GLU A 137 12.45 13.23 -12.61
CA GLU A 137 12.55 14.68 -12.47
C GLU A 137 11.49 15.30 -11.54
N SER A 138 10.36 14.63 -11.40
CA SER A 138 9.20 15.12 -10.66
C SER A 138 9.16 14.60 -9.22
N ASN A 139 8.40 15.30 -8.38
CA ASN A 139 8.01 14.78 -7.08
C ASN A 139 6.94 13.69 -7.22
N PRO A 140 6.88 12.72 -6.29
CA PRO A 140 5.86 11.69 -6.34
C PRO A 140 4.47 12.27 -6.07
N LYS A 141 3.49 11.70 -6.70
CA LYS A 141 2.11 11.84 -6.29
C LYS A 141 1.84 10.81 -5.19
N VAL A 142 1.09 11.22 -4.18
CA VAL A 142 0.74 10.37 -3.05
C VAL A 142 -0.69 9.87 -3.23
N TYR A 143 -0.87 8.57 -3.15
CA TYR A 143 -2.18 7.96 -3.24
C TYR A 143 -2.45 7.04 -2.08
N ASN A 144 -3.37 7.44 -1.22
CA ASN A 144 -3.88 6.53 -0.21
C ASN A 144 -4.89 5.57 -0.85
N ARG A 145 -4.43 4.37 -1.20
CA ARG A 145 -5.26 3.31 -1.83
C ARG A 145 -6.33 2.75 -0.87
N ARG A 146 -6.27 3.11 0.40
CA ARG A 146 -7.13 2.51 1.41
C ARG A 146 -8.17 3.51 1.91
N LYS A 147 -9.42 3.15 1.75
CA LYS A 147 -10.55 3.90 2.33
C LYS A 147 -10.46 3.96 3.86
N TYR A 148 -9.92 2.90 4.48
CA TYR A 148 -9.78 2.76 5.93
C TYR A 148 -8.38 2.30 6.31
N PRO A 149 -7.81 2.82 7.43
CA PRO A 149 -6.55 2.34 7.96
C PRO A 149 -6.67 0.86 8.39
N ARG A 150 -5.54 0.17 8.40
CA ARG A 150 -5.46 -1.22 8.87
C ARG A 150 -4.65 -1.25 10.14
N MET A 151 -5.24 -1.76 11.20
CA MET A 151 -4.59 -1.92 12.49
C MET A 151 -4.04 -3.35 12.62
N PRO A 152 -2.76 -3.53 12.97
CA PRO A 152 -2.22 -4.83 13.31
C PRO A 152 -2.94 -5.41 14.53
N ILE A 153 -3.32 -6.67 14.44
CA ILE A 153 -3.87 -7.44 15.56
C ILE A 153 -3.32 -8.86 15.48
N SER A 154 -3.30 -9.57 16.62
CA SER A 154 -2.67 -10.90 16.68
C SER A 154 -3.53 -11.95 17.37
N ASN A 155 -4.85 -11.72 17.42
CA ASN A 155 -5.78 -12.62 18.09
C ASN A 155 -5.85 -13.99 17.39
N ALA A 156 -5.89 -15.06 18.17
CA ALA A 156 -6.15 -16.39 17.63
C ALA A 156 -7.56 -16.45 17.05
N CYS A 157 -7.73 -17.17 15.95
CA CYS A 157 -9.03 -17.34 15.32
C CYS A 157 -9.24 -18.76 14.80
N THR A 158 -10.53 -19.14 14.73
CA THR A 158 -10.98 -20.35 14.04
C THR A 158 -11.63 -19.94 12.74
N ILE A 159 -11.18 -20.53 11.62
CA ILE A 159 -11.62 -20.17 10.27
C ILE A 159 -12.51 -21.28 9.74
N ARG A 160 -13.67 -20.92 9.19
CA ARG A 160 -14.54 -21.78 8.41
C ARG A 160 -14.59 -21.31 6.97
N LEU A 161 -14.34 -22.20 6.05
CA LEU A 161 -14.44 -21.93 4.61
C LEU A 161 -15.83 -22.35 4.13
N GLU A 162 -16.50 -21.45 3.45
CA GLU A 162 -17.86 -21.72 2.91
C GLU A 162 -17.87 -22.99 2.03
N GLY A 163 -18.91 -23.82 2.23
CA GLY A 163 -19.08 -25.09 1.51
C GLY A 163 -18.20 -26.23 2.04
N THR A 164 -17.60 -26.07 3.24
CA THR A 164 -16.88 -27.14 3.93
C THR A 164 -17.28 -27.17 5.42
N ASP A 165 -17.30 -28.39 6.00
CA ASP A 165 -17.51 -28.57 7.44
C ASP A 165 -16.18 -28.49 8.24
N LYS A 166 -15.07 -28.27 7.56
CA LYS A 166 -13.75 -28.20 8.17
C LYS A 166 -13.51 -26.84 8.80
N THR A 167 -12.88 -26.87 9.95
CA THR A 167 -12.38 -25.69 10.67
C THR A 167 -10.85 -25.69 10.66
N TYR A 168 -10.28 -24.49 10.55
CA TYR A 168 -8.84 -24.27 10.53
C TYR A 168 -8.44 -23.32 11.65
N SER A 169 -7.31 -23.56 12.28
CA SER A 169 -6.76 -22.67 13.28
C SER A 169 -5.83 -21.66 12.63
N GLY A 170 -6.00 -20.39 12.96
CA GLY A 170 -5.19 -19.31 12.43
C GLY A 170 -5.02 -18.17 13.42
N LYS A 171 -4.41 -17.11 12.94
CA LYS A 171 -4.14 -15.90 13.71
C LYS A 171 -4.47 -14.67 12.87
N MET A 172 -5.13 -13.71 13.47
CA MET A 172 -5.35 -12.42 12.82
C MET A 172 -4.02 -11.72 12.54
N VAL A 173 -3.92 -11.04 11.41
CA VAL A 173 -2.74 -10.23 11.03
C VAL A 173 -3.08 -8.74 11.10
N ASN A 174 -4.22 -8.35 10.56
CA ASN A 174 -4.72 -6.98 10.65
C ASN A 174 -6.22 -6.92 10.41
N ILE A 175 -6.80 -5.78 10.81
CA ILE A 175 -8.21 -5.48 10.60
C ILE A 175 -8.41 -4.02 10.18
N SER A 176 -9.43 -3.77 9.40
CA SER A 176 -9.93 -2.45 9.01
C SER A 176 -11.46 -2.47 8.93
N ALA A 177 -12.08 -1.31 8.80
CA ALA A 177 -13.54 -1.20 8.72
C ALA A 177 -14.18 -2.03 7.58
N ASN A 178 -13.44 -2.36 6.52
CA ASN A 178 -13.97 -3.05 5.33
C ASN A 178 -13.26 -4.37 5.00
N GLY A 179 -12.42 -4.87 5.90
CA GLY A 179 -11.70 -6.11 5.64
C GLY A 179 -10.74 -6.50 6.74
N PHE A 180 -10.24 -7.70 6.64
CA PHE A 180 -9.31 -8.29 7.59
C PHE A 180 -8.31 -9.20 6.88
N ALA A 181 -7.22 -9.51 7.57
CA ALA A 181 -6.29 -10.54 7.13
C ALA A 181 -5.97 -11.49 8.29
N PHE A 182 -5.75 -12.74 7.96
CA PHE A 182 -5.32 -13.78 8.89
C PHE A 182 -4.18 -14.61 8.30
N SER A 183 -3.41 -15.25 9.17
CA SER A 183 -2.42 -16.24 8.79
C SER A 183 -2.90 -17.64 9.14
N VAL A 184 -2.54 -18.62 8.31
CA VAL A 184 -2.90 -20.02 8.45
C VAL A 184 -1.84 -20.91 7.78
N ARG A 185 -1.55 -22.08 8.33
CA ARG A 185 -0.55 -23.00 7.77
C ARG A 185 -1.11 -24.05 6.82
N ASP A 186 -2.42 -24.05 6.61
CA ASP A 186 -3.05 -25.04 5.73
C ASP A 186 -3.01 -24.57 4.27
N ASN A 187 -2.48 -25.43 3.39
CA ASN A 187 -2.29 -25.13 1.97
C ASN A 187 -3.60 -25.01 1.17
N VAL A 188 -4.73 -25.41 1.76
CA VAL A 188 -6.05 -25.20 1.12
C VAL A 188 -6.27 -23.74 0.77
N PHE A 189 -5.70 -22.82 1.55
CA PHE A 189 -5.83 -21.38 1.33
C PHE A 189 -4.97 -20.82 0.19
N ALA A 190 -4.14 -21.64 -0.46
CA ALA A 190 -3.37 -21.20 -1.64
C ALA A 190 -4.25 -20.76 -2.82
N SER A 191 -5.48 -21.28 -2.94
CA SER A 191 -6.35 -21.09 -4.11
C SER A 191 -7.81 -20.76 -3.77
N GLN A 192 -8.07 -20.03 -2.67
CA GLN A 192 -9.44 -19.75 -2.24
C GLN A 192 -9.95 -18.35 -2.61
N THR A 193 -9.27 -17.64 -3.51
CA THR A 193 -9.75 -16.32 -3.99
C THR A 193 -11.17 -16.41 -4.53
N GLY A 194 -12.02 -15.50 -4.09
CA GLY A 194 -13.45 -15.45 -4.43
C GLY A 194 -14.37 -16.27 -3.50
N ARG A 195 -13.83 -17.05 -2.56
CA ARG A 195 -14.63 -17.81 -1.60
C ARG A 195 -14.87 -17.05 -0.32
N ASN A 196 -16.02 -17.29 0.29
CA ASN A 196 -16.35 -16.69 1.58
C ASN A 196 -15.74 -17.49 2.74
N VAL A 197 -15.36 -16.77 3.77
CA VAL A 197 -14.85 -17.31 5.03
C VAL A 197 -15.56 -16.67 6.21
N GLN A 198 -15.66 -17.43 7.30
CA GLN A 198 -16.11 -16.94 8.60
C GLN A 198 -14.99 -17.17 9.61
N LEU A 199 -14.70 -16.15 10.41
CA LEU A 199 -13.70 -16.20 11.47
C LEU A 199 -14.33 -15.97 12.83
N ASP A 200 -14.19 -16.93 13.72
CA ASP A 200 -14.45 -16.75 15.15
C ASP A 200 -13.15 -16.27 15.79
N VAL A 201 -13.09 -14.99 16.16
CA VAL A 201 -11.88 -14.35 16.70
C VAL A 201 -11.93 -14.37 18.22
N LYS A 202 -10.93 -14.95 18.87
CA LYS A 202 -10.83 -15.01 20.31
C LYS A 202 -10.44 -13.65 20.90
N ASP A 203 -11.02 -13.32 22.04
CA ASP A 203 -10.68 -12.13 22.83
C ASP A 203 -10.75 -10.81 22.04
N PHE A 204 -11.71 -10.72 21.13
CA PHE A 204 -11.96 -9.53 20.32
C PHE A 204 -13.38 -9.00 20.54
N ALA A 205 -13.55 -8.26 21.63
CA ALA A 205 -14.85 -7.78 22.10
C ALA A 205 -15.57 -6.80 21.16
N VAL A 206 -14.84 -6.20 20.21
CA VAL A 206 -15.36 -5.15 19.28
C VAL A 206 -16.54 -5.63 18.45
N ILE A 207 -16.53 -6.89 18.06
CA ILE A 207 -17.58 -7.52 17.24
C ILE A 207 -18.54 -8.35 18.09
N GLY A 208 -18.34 -8.37 19.41
CA GLY A 208 -19.06 -9.28 20.31
C GLY A 208 -18.76 -10.74 19.97
N ASN A 209 -19.79 -11.59 20.05
CA ASN A 209 -19.68 -13.01 19.70
C ASN A 209 -20.03 -13.31 18.23
N LYS A 210 -20.07 -12.29 17.37
CA LYS A 210 -20.38 -12.50 15.95
C LYS A 210 -19.11 -12.86 15.17
N PRO A 211 -19.17 -13.83 14.26
CA PRO A 211 -18.04 -14.14 13.40
C PRO A 211 -17.78 -12.98 12.42
N LEU A 212 -16.51 -12.74 12.11
CA LEU A 212 -16.14 -11.92 10.96
C LEU A 212 -16.38 -12.72 9.68
N THR A 213 -17.14 -12.12 8.76
CA THR A 213 -17.39 -12.73 7.45
C THR A 213 -16.73 -11.93 6.34
N GLY A 214 -16.18 -12.60 5.35
CA GLY A 214 -15.57 -11.92 4.21
C GLY A 214 -15.25 -12.83 3.05
N CYS A 215 -15.08 -12.23 1.89
CA CYS A 215 -14.63 -12.90 0.68
C CYS A 215 -13.11 -12.81 0.57
N VAL A 216 -12.44 -13.93 0.31
CA VAL A 216 -10.99 -13.99 0.07
C VAL A 216 -10.66 -13.23 -1.21
N ILE A 217 -9.84 -12.19 -1.11
CA ILE A 217 -9.40 -11.40 -2.27
C ILE A 217 -7.95 -11.69 -2.68
N ARG A 218 -7.14 -12.22 -1.77
CA ARG A 218 -5.77 -12.64 -2.05
C ARG A 218 -5.31 -13.67 -1.02
N SER A 219 -4.37 -14.50 -1.46
CA SER A 219 -3.57 -15.35 -0.58
C SER A 219 -2.11 -15.26 -1.03
N SER A 220 -1.21 -15.16 -0.09
CA SER A 220 0.23 -15.16 -0.33
C SER A 220 0.91 -16.16 0.60
N ASN A 221 1.81 -16.96 0.06
CA ASN A 221 2.62 -17.89 0.85
C ASN A 221 3.87 -17.18 1.34
N ASN A 222 4.12 -17.27 2.62
CA ASN A 222 5.34 -16.79 3.26
C ASN A 222 5.91 -17.97 4.07
N GLU A 223 6.87 -18.69 3.51
CA GLU A 223 7.57 -19.81 4.13
C GLU A 223 6.66 -20.90 4.73
N GLY A 224 5.59 -21.25 4.02
CA GLY A 224 4.61 -22.26 4.45
C GLY A 224 3.49 -21.73 5.34
N GLU A 225 3.47 -20.45 5.64
CA GLU A 225 2.34 -19.76 6.26
C GLU A 225 1.62 -18.91 5.21
N PHE A 226 0.32 -19.14 5.05
CA PHE A 226 -0.50 -18.38 4.10
C PHE A 226 -1.08 -17.14 4.80
N ILE A 227 -0.82 -15.96 4.23
CA ILE A 227 -1.47 -14.72 4.64
C ILE A 227 -2.63 -14.47 3.69
N VAL A 228 -3.84 -14.56 4.23
CA VAL A 228 -5.10 -14.47 3.50
C VAL A 228 -5.75 -13.13 3.80
N GLY A 229 -5.96 -12.33 2.75
CA GLY A 229 -6.66 -11.05 2.84
C GLY A 229 -8.11 -11.19 2.39
N CYS A 230 -9.03 -10.69 3.21
CA CYS A 230 -10.47 -10.77 3.00
C CYS A 230 -11.11 -9.39 2.97
N ARG A 231 -12.13 -9.24 2.13
CA ARG A 231 -13.01 -8.07 2.09
C ARG A 231 -14.33 -8.43 2.75
N MET A 232 -14.79 -7.61 3.68
CA MET A 232 -16.13 -7.73 4.27
C MET A 232 -17.20 -7.28 3.28
N PRO A 233 -18.41 -7.84 3.33
CA PRO A 233 -19.51 -7.45 2.44
C PRO A 233 -19.93 -6.00 2.67
N GLU A 234 -19.86 -5.53 3.90
CA GLU A 234 -20.22 -4.17 4.32
C GLU A 234 -19.15 -3.57 5.23
N ASP A 235 -19.08 -2.23 5.25
CA ASP A 235 -18.22 -1.50 6.17
C ASP A 235 -18.74 -1.65 7.61
N SER A 236 -17.87 -2.00 8.54
CA SER A 236 -18.22 -2.18 9.96
C SER A 236 -17.94 -0.92 10.77
N GLU A 237 -18.97 -0.21 11.20
CA GLU A 237 -18.82 0.97 12.04
C GLU A 237 -18.16 0.68 13.41
N PRO A 238 -18.48 -0.42 14.14
CA PRO A 238 -17.77 -0.75 15.36
C PRO A 238 -16.26 -0.96 15.18
N ILE A 239 -15.85 -1.61 14.09
CA ILE A 239 -14.43 -1.81 13.80
C ILE A 239 -13.78 -0.48 13.39
N LYS A 240 -14.47 0.35 12.62
CA LYS A 240 -13.98 1.68 12.23
C LYS A 240 -13.68 2.55 13.46
N GLU A 241 -14.62 2.61 14.41
CA GLU A 241 -14.42 3.34 15.66
C GLU A 241 -13.26 2.76 16.49
N TYR A 242 -13.20 1.44 16.60
CA TYR A 242 -12.13 0.77 17.33
C TYR A 242 -10.75 1.08 16.73
N VAL A 243 -10.60 0.95 15.41
CA VAL A 243 -9.36 1.27 14.71
C VAL A 243 -9.02 2.75 14.88
N SER A 244 -9.97 3.67 14.73
CA SER A 244 -9.72 5.11 14.90
C SER A 244 -9.24 5.49 16.31
N ARG A 245 -9.71 4.78 17.35
CA ARG A 245 -9.29 5.04 18.75
C ARG A 245 -7.92 4.44 19.10
N ASN A 246 -7.55 3.33 18.47
CA ASN A 246 -6.38 2.55 18.84
C ASN A 246 -5.25 2.59 17.80
N TYR A 247 -5.51 3.14 16.62
CA TYR A 247 -4.51 3.32 15.58
C TYR A 247 -3.68 4.56 15.89
N ASN A 248 -2.58 4.36 16.64
CA ASN A 248 -1.51 5.34 16.69
C ASN A 248 -0.70 5.12 15.42
N GLY A 249 -0.90 5.99 14.41
CA GLY A 249 -0.14 5.93 13.18
C GLY A 249 1.36 6.04 13.52
N ASN A 250 2.09 4.92 13.37
CA ASN A 250 3.54 4.90 13.29
C ASN A 250 3.92 5.10 11.85
#